data_c6dd4ccead41b613d49242f031bd5bbc
#
_entry.id   c6dd4ccead41b613d49242f031bd5bbc
#
_cell.length_a   1.000
_cell.length_b   1.000
_cell.length_c   1.000
_cell.angle_alpha   90.00
_cell.angle_beta   90.00
_cell.angle_gamma   90.00
#
_symmetry.space_group_name_H-M   'P 1'
#
loop_
_entity.id
_entity.type
_entity.pdbx_description
1 polymer ?
#
loop_
_entity_poly.entity_id
_entity_poly.type
_entity_poly.pdbx_seq_one_letter_code
_entity_poly.pdbx_strand_id
1 'polypeptide(L)'
;VGHLVDDVDHGEDKIAKRARLEQLEPMEIVQKYTNGFHDVMRLFNILPPSIEPTATGHLIEQIEMVKRIVASGYGYEANGSVYFDVPKFAEQHAYGELSGRKIDELLANTRDTEGMDEKRSPLDFAIWKKAEPQHLMKWPSPWGVGFPGWHLECSAMSTKYLGQTFDIHGGGMDLKFPHHE
;
A
#
# COMPACT_ATOMS: atom_id res chain seq x y z
N VAL A 1 -7.55 -3.45 -8.26
CA VAL A 1 -7.55 -4.55 -7.29
C VAL A 1 -6.12 -4.81 -6.88
N GLY A 2 -5.77 -4.45 -5.63
CA GLY A 2 -4.46 -4.74 -5.07
C GLY A 2 -4.34 -6.25 -4.82
N HIS A 3 -3.35 -6.88 -5.39
CA HIS A 3 -2.98 -8.26 -5.07
C HIS A 3 -2.09 -8.27 -3.83
N LEU A 4 -2.45 -7.49 -2.81
CA LEU A 4 -1.65 -7.37 -1.62
C LEU A 4 -2.03 -8.43 -0.59
N VAL A 5 -1.01 -8.94 0.06
CA VAL A 5 -1.12 -9.75 1.26
C VAL A 5 -1.78 -8.90 2.34
N ASP A 6 -2.73 -9.46 3.05
CA ASP A 6 -3.33 -8.82 4.22
C ASP A 6 -2.25 -8.62 5.30
N ASP A 7 -2.12 -7.42 5.82
CA ASP A 7 -1.20 -7.06 6.90
C ASP A 7 -1.68 -7.62 8.26
N VAL A 8 -2.15 -8.85 8.27
CA VAL A 8 -2.56 -9.51 9.52
C VAL A 8 -1.34 -10.18 10.11
N ASP A 9 -0.91 -9.67 11.23
CA ASP A 9 0.31 -10.06 11.95
C ASP A 9 0.39 -11.57 12.29
N HIS A 10 -0.73 -12.26 12.28
CA HIS A 10 -0.79 -13.69 12.57
C HIS A 10 -1.88 -14.36 11.73
N GLY A 11 -1.52 -14.93 10.60
CA GLY A 11 -2.46 -15.70 9.81
C GLY A 11 -1.94 -16.09 8.43
N GLU A 12 -2.55 -17.10 7.85
CA GLU A 12 -2.35 -17.48 6.47
C GLU A 12 -3.04 -16.44 5.57
N ASP A 13 -2.31 -15.95 4.56
CA ASP A 13 -2.87 -15.08 3.53
C ASP A 13 -4.20 -15.61 2.97
N LYS A 14 -5.20 -14.75 2.84
CA LYS A 14 -6.57 -15.15 2.43
C LYS A 14 -6.60 -15.78 1.05
N ILE A 15 -5.80 -15.28 0.11
CA ILE A 15 -5.69 -15.82 -1.24
C ILE A 15 -4.99 -17.19 -1.20
N ALA A 16 -3.88 -17.30 -0.46
CA ALA A 16 -3.15 -18.56 -0.28
C ALA A 16 -4.04 -19.62 0.36
N LYS A 17 -4.75 -19.27 1.43
CA LYS A 17 -5.70 -20.17 2.09
C LYS A 17 -6.77 -20.66 1.13
N ARG A 18 -7.38 -19.77 0.36
CA ARG A 18 -8.42 -20.13 -0.60
C ARG A 18 -7.89 -20.99 -1.74
N ALA A 19 -6.72 -20.66 -2.28
CA ALA A 19 -6.03 -21.42 -3.31
C ALA A 19 -5.77 -22.87 -2.85
N ARG A 20 -5.25 -23.03 -1.64
CA ARG A 20 -5.02 -24.35 -1.03
C ARG A 20 -6.32 -25.15 -0.87
N LEU A 21 -7.40 -24.52 -0.41
CA LEU A 21 -8.71 -25.19 -0.24
C LEU A 21 -9.33 -25.61 -1.56
N GLU A 22 -9.18 -24.82 -2.61
CA GLU A 22 -9.73 -25.10 -3.95
C GLU A 22 -8.74 -25.90 -4.84
N GLN A 23 -7.53 -26.15 -4.38
CA GLN A 23 -6.45 -26.80 -5.15
C GLN A 23 -6.12 -26.05 -6.46
N LEU A 24 -6.08 -24.72 -6.37
CA LEU A 24 -5.78 -23.80 -7.46
C LEU A 24 -4.53 -22.97 -7.13
N GLU A 25 -3.94 -22.38 -8.15
CA GLU A 25 -2.88 -21.39 -7.97
C GLU A 25 -3.47 -20.05 -7.44
N PRO A 26 -2.73 -19.30 -6.61
CA PRO A 26 -3.23 -18.03 -6.05
C PRO A 26 -3.76 -17.06 -7.10
N MET A 27 -3.09 -16.95 -8.26
CA MET A 27 -3.53 -16.05 -9.32
C MET A 27 -4.79 -16.53 -10.06
N GLU A 28 -5.10 -17.82 -10.04
CA GLU A 28 -6.39 -18.33 -10.56
C GLU A 28 -7.55 -17.89 -9.65
N ILE A 29 -7.34 -17.91 -8.33
CA ILE A 29 -8.31 -17.39 -7.37
C ILE A 29 -8.55 -15.89 -7.60
N VAL A 30 -7.48 -15.10 -7.77
CA VAL A 30 -7.58 -13.68 -8.08
C VAL A 30 -8.38 -13.45 -9.37
N GLN A 31 -8.05 -14.17 -10.45
CA GLN A 31 -8.74 -14.04 -11.74
C GLN A 31 -10.22 -14.41 -11.64
N LYS A 32 -10.55 -15.49 -10.94
CA LYS A 32 -11.94 -15.94 -10.70
C LYS A 32 -12.77 -14.83 -10.04
N TYR A 33 -12.27 -14.23 -8.96
CA TYR A 33 -13.01 -13.18 -8.26
C TYR A 33 -13.02 -11.85 -9.00
N THR A 34 -11.97 -11.53 -9.75
CA THR A 34 -11.94 -10.35 -10.63
C THR A 34 -13.01 -10.45 -11.73
N ASN A 35 -13.14 -11.61 -12.37
CA ASN A 35 -14.17 -11.83 -13.38
C ASN A 35 -15.57 -11.70 -12.75
N GLY A 36 -15.81 -12.33 -11.59
CA GLY A 36 -17.08 -12.21 -10.86
C GLY A 36 -17.41 -10.77 -10.47
N PHE A 37 -16.42 -9.98 -10.07
CA PHE A 37 -16.58 -8.54 -9.79
C PHE A 37 -17.04 -7.79 -11.05
N HIS A 38 -16.38 -8.01 -12.18
CA HIS A 38 -16.78 -7.35 -13.45
C HIS A 38 -18.17 -7.78 -13.90
N ASP A 39 -18.55 -9.04 -13.70
CA ASP A 39 -19.91 -9.51 -14.01
C ASP A 39 -20.96 -8.77 -13.17
N VAL A 40 -20.71 -8.60 -11.87
CA VAL A 40 -21.61 -7.84 -10.98
C VAL A 40 -21.69 -6.37 -11.40
N MET A 41 -20.56 -5.73 -11.72
CA MET A 41 -20.56 -4.34 -12.21
C MET A 41 -21.41 -4.18 -13.46
N ARG A 42 -21.34 -5.13 -14.41
CA ARG A 42 -22.16 -5.12 -15.61
C ARG A 42 -23.66 -5.25 -15.29
N LEU A 43 -24.04 -6.09 -14.32
CA LEU A 43 -25.44 -6.22 -13.89
C LEU A 43 -26.00 -4.92 -13.32
N PHE A 44 -25.17 -4.10 -12.69
CA PHE A 44 -25.56 -2.78 -12.18
C PHE A 44 -25.43 -1.66 -13.23
N ASN A 45 -25.17 -1.98 -14.50
CA ASN A 45 -24.94 -1.01 -15.58
C ASN A 45 -23.83 0.01 -15.28
N ILE A 46 -22.82 -0.40 -14.50
CA ILE A 46 -21.66 0.45 -14.21
C ILE A 46 -20.75 0.41 -15.42
N LEU A 47 -20.41 1.60 -15.94
CA LEU A 47 -19.46 1.74 -17.02
C LEU A 47 -18.06 1.28 -16.56
N PRO A 48 -17.36 0.49 -17.38
CA PRO A 48 -15.99 0.12 -17.06
C PRO A 48 -15.08 1.36 -17.04
N PRO A 49 -14.07 1.38 -16.16
CA PRO A 49 -13.07 2.45 -16.19
C PRO A 49 -12.28 2.42 -17.50
N SER A 50 -11.76 3.57 -17.91
CA SER A 50 -10.88 3.65 -19.11
C SER A 50 -9.59 2.85 -18.93
N ILE A 51 -9.12 2.75 -17.69
CA ILE A 51 -7.96 1.96 -17.29
C ILE A 51 -8.18 1.37 -15.91
N GLU A 52 -7.77 0.13 -15.71
CA GLU A 52 -7.85 -0.59 -14.43
C GLU A 52 -6.46 -1.15 -14.09
N PRO A 53 -5.57 -0.30 -13.56
CA PRO A 53 -4.20 -0.70 -13.28
C PRO A 53 -4.15 -1.63 -12.06
N THR A 54 -3.20 -2.56 -12.08
CA THR A 54 -2.92 -3.45 -10.94
C THR A 54 -1.62 -3.05 -10.25
N ALA A 55 -1.59 -3.18 -8.93
CA ALA A 55 -0.38 -2.90 -8.14
C ALA A 55 0.81 -3.75 -8.58
N THR A 56 0.57 -5.04 -8.83
CA THR A 56 1.61 -5.98 -9.31
C THR A 56 2.17 -5.63 -10.69
N GLY A 57 1.39 -4.98 -11.54
CA GLY A 57 1.83 -4.50 -12.84
C GLY A 57 2.66 -3.21 -12.79
N HIS A 58 2.81 -2.59 -11.60
CA HIS A 58 3.43 -1.27 -11.42
C HIS A 58 4.54 -1.26 -10.36
N LEU A 59 5.20 -2.39 -10.14
CA LEU A 59 6.27 -2.49 -9.15
C LEU A 59 7.48 -1.61 -9.45
N ILE A 60 7.80 -1.41 -10.73
CA ILE A 60 8.91 -0.55 -11.12
C ILE A 60 8.63 0.89 -10.69
N GLU A 61 7.43 1.40 -10.98
CA GLU A 61 7.00 2.74 -10.61
C GLU A 61 6.97 2.94 -9.10
N GLN A 62 6.55 1.93 -8.36
CA GLN A 62 6.53 1.96 -6.89
C GLN A 62 7.94 2.00 -6.32
N ILE A 63 8.85 1.15 -6.80
CA ILE A 63 10.26 1.16 -6.37
C ILE A 63 10.92 2.51 -6.69
N GLU A 64 10.68 3.06 -7.88
CA GLU A 64 11.22 4.38 -8.25
C GLU A 64 10.61 5.52 -7.40
N MET A 65 9.36 5.39 -6.97
CA MET A 65 8.76 6.34 -6.04
C MET A 65 9.41 6.26 -4.66
N VAL A 66 9.63 5.07 -4.11
CA VAL A 66 10.35 4.88 -2.84
C VAL A 66 11.77 5.46 -2.92
N LYS A 67 12.50 5.20 -4.00
CA LYS A 67 13.84 5.80 -4.20
C LYS A 67 13.81 7.34 -4.13
N ARG A 68 12.82 7.96 -4.77
CA ARG A 68 12.65 9.42 -4.73
C ARG A 68 12.36 9.93 -3.32
N ILE A 69 11.49 9.24 -2.57
CA ILE A 69 11.17 9.58 -1.18
C ILE A 69 12.41 9.46 -0.29
N VAL A 70 13.20 8.40 -0.44
CA VAL A 70 14.47 8.25 0.29
C VAL A 70 15.46 9.35 -0.11
N ALA A 71 15.62 9.63 -1.40
CA ALA A 71 16.53 10.66 -1.90
C ALA A 71 16.12 12.08 -1.44
N SER A 72 14.82 12.35 -1.25
CA SER A 72 14.34 13.62 -0.70
C SER A 72 14.57 13.75 0.82
N GLY A 73 15.01 12.68 1.47
CA GLY A 73 15.29 12.62 2.89
C GLY A 73 14.09 12.40 3.79
N TYR A 74 12.90 12.14 3.23
CA TYR A 74 11.69 11.80 3.97
C TYR A 74 11.45 10.30 4.12
N GLY A 75 12.36 9.47 3.60
CA GLY A 75 12.35 8.03 3.79
C GLY A 75 13.66 7.56 4.42
N TYR A 76 13.59 6.48 5.17
CA TYR A 76 14.77 5.83 5.75
C TYR A 76 14.63 4.32 5.72
N GLU A 77 15.76 3.65 5.60
CA GLU A 77 15.86 2.19 5.65
C GLU A 77 16.07 1.72 7.10
N ALA A 78 15.36 0.68 7.48
CA ALA A 78 15.57 -0.04 8.71
C ALA A 78 15.32 -1.54 8.47
N ASN A 79 16.30 -2.37 8.78
CA ASN A 79 16.23 -3.84 8.74
C ASN A 79 15.71 -4.44 7.41
N GLY A 80 15.97 -3.77 6.27
CA GLY A 80 15.53 -4.19 4.93
C GLY A 80 14.11 -3.73 4.57
N SER A 81 13.46 -2.97 5.43
CA SER A 81 12.23 -2.23 5.16
C SER A 81 12.55 -0.74 4.94
N VAL A 82 11.66 -0.01 4.27
CA VAL A 82 11.76 1.45 4.11
C VAL A 82 10.53 2.10 4.69
N TYR A 83 10.75 3.08 5.55
CA TYR A 83 9.70 3.83 6.23
C TYR A 83 9.65 5.27 5.76
N PHE A 84 8.47 5.86 5.75
CA PHE A 84 8.25 7.29 5.59
C PHE A 84 8.34 7.98 6.94
N ASP A 85 9.15 9.03 7.02
CA ASP A 85 9.43 9.80 8.23
C ASP A 85 8.38 10.92 8.36
N VAL A 86 7.27 10.60 8.99
CA VAL A 86 6.12 11.52 9.13
C VAL A 86 6.47 12.77 9.93
N PRO A 87 7.13 12.70 11.11
CA PRO A 87 7.49 13.90 11.85
C PRO A 87 8.39 14.84 11.05
N LYS A 88 9.40 14.30 10.39
CA LYS A 88 10.31 15.11 9.57
C LYS A 88 9.59 15.78 8.40
N PHE A 89 8.69 15.08 7.74
CA PHE A 89 7.88 15.65 6.66
C PHE A 89 7.00 16.78 7.18
N ALA A 90 6.37 16.59 8.32
CA ALA A 90 5.45 17.53 8.93
C ALA A 90 6.12 18.84 9.43
N GLU A 91 7.44 18.84 9.65
CA GLU A 91 8.19 20.07 9.98
C GLU A 91 8.17 21.09 8.83
N GLN A 92 8.04 20.63 7.58
CA GLN A 92 8.17 21.44 6.38
C GLN A 92 6.90 21.47 5.53
N HIS A 93 5.96 20.57 5.78
CA HIS A 93 4.74 20.39 5.00
C HIS A 93 3.52 20.27 5.91
N ALA A 94 2.36 20.68 5.39
CA ALA A 94 1.10 20.56 6.09
C ALA A 94 0.57 19.12 6.08
N TYR A 95 1.11 18.28 6.96
CA TYR A 95 0.64 16.90 7.12
C TYR A 95 -0.64 16.86 7.95
N GLY A 96 -1.65 16.12 7.51
CA GLY A 96 -2.96 16.06 8.18
C GLY A 96 -3.98 17.04 7.61
N GLU A 97 -3.64 17.81 6.57
CA GLU A 97 -4.54 18.81 5.98
C GLU A 97 -5.77 18.16 5.33
N LEU A 98 -5.58 17.08 4.57
CA LEU A 98 -6.68 16.38 3.90
C LEU A 98 -7.52 15.55 4.87
N SER A 99 -6.92 14.86 5.82
CA SER A 99 -7.64 14.09 6.83
C SER A 99 -8.27 14.95 7.91
N GLY A 100 -7.82 16.20 8.09
CA GLY A 100 -8.20 17.08 9.19
C GLY A 100 -7.71 16.62 10.55
N ARG A 101 -6.68 15.76 10.60
CA ARG A 101 -6.10 15.26 11.85
C ARG A 101 -4.83 15.99 12.24
N LYS A 102 -4.67 16.24 13.52
CA LYS A 102 -3.43 16.79 14.07
C LYS A 102 -2.47 15.67 14.47
N ILE A 103 -1.18 15.92 14.31
CA ILE A 103 -0.13 14.93 14.65
C ILE A 103 -0.24 14.47 16.11
N ASP A 104 -0.50 15.37 17.04
CA ASP A 104 -0.66 15.04 18.47
C ASP A 104 -1.84 14.09 18.72
N GLU A 105 -2.93 14.22 17.96
CA GLU A 105 -4.09 13.34 18.02
C GLU A 105 -3.77 11.95 17.44
N LEU A 106 -2.92 11.91 16.41
CA LEU A 106 -2.45 10.68 15.80
C LEU A 106 -1.54 9.91 16.77
N LEU A 107 -0.62 10.60 17.44
CA LEU A 107 0.26 10.00 18.44
C LEU A 107 -0.52 9.39 19.61
N ALA A 108 -1.59 10.06 20.06
CA ALA A 108 -2.43 9.56 21.16
C ALA A 108 -3.25 8.31 20.80
N ASN A 109 -3.46 8.04 19.52
CA ASN A 109 -4.30 6.93 19.00
C ASN A 109 -3.49 5.88 18.24
N THR A 110 -2.16 5.86 18.35
CA THR A 110 -1.32 4.88 17.66
C THR A 110 -1.58 3.48 18.21
N ARG A 111 -1.87 2.55 17.33
CA ARG A 111 -1.98 1.12 17.67
C ARG A 111 -0.59 0.50 17.61
N ASP A 112 -0.34 -0.50 18.44
CA ASP A 112 0.82 -1.36 18.29
C ASP A 112 0.70 -2.11 16.95
N THR A 113 1.58 -1.77 16.02
CA THR A 113 1.68 -2.43 14.71
C THR A 113 3.05 -3.08 14.57
N GLU A 114 3.15 -4.09 13.71
CA GLU A 114 4.45 -4.71 13.40
C GLU A 114 5.52 -3.68 13.01
N GLY A 115 6.75 -3.95 13.43
CA GLY A 115 7.89 -3.09 13.13
C GLY A 115 7.99 -1.82 13.98
N MET A 116 7.26 -1.73 15.12
CA MET A 116 7.39 -0.59 16.04
C MET A 116 8.83 -0.40 16.52
N ASP A 117 9.56 -1.50 16.75
CA ASP A 117 10.96 -1.46 17.18
C ASP A 117 11.92 -0.91 16.10
N GLU A 118 11.50 -0.92 14.85
CA GLU A 118 12.29 -0.46 13.70
C GLU A 118 11.98 1.00 13.34
N LYS A 119 10.83 1.52 13.78
CA LYS A 119 10.37 2.86 13.45
C LYS A 119 11.02 3.92 14.36
N ARG A 120 11.33 5.07 13.78
CA ARG A 120 11.80 6.23 14.53
C ARG A 120 10.67 6.92 15.29
N SER A 121 9.47 6.87 14.72
CA SER A 121 8.24 7.40 15.30
C SER A 121 7.09 6.41 15.12
N PRO A 122 6.15 6.32 16.06
CA PRO A 122 4.93 5.53 15.90
C PRO A 122 4.06 5.95 14.71
N LEU A 123 4.24 7.17 14.22
CA LEU A 123 3.52 7.70 13.05
C LEU A 123 4.12 7.23 11.72
N ASP A 124 5.37 6.76 11.73
CA ASP A 124 6.01 6.30 10.51
C ASP A 124 5.32 5.05 9.98
N PHE A 125 5.23 4.95 8.68
CA PHE A 125 4.64 3.79 8.02
C PHE A 125 5.57 3.25 6.94
N ALA A 126 5.51 1.93 6.75
CA ALA A 126 6.32 1.27 5.76
C ALA A 126 5.83 1.61 4.35
N ILE A 127 6.73 2.08 3.50
CA ILE A 127 6.54 2.26 2.05
C ILE A 127 7.14 1.12 1.24
N TRP A 128 8.06 0.35 1.85
CA TRP A 128 8.55 -0.93 1.37
C TRP A 128 8.77 -1.84 2.56
N LYS A 129 8.19 -3.04 2.55
CA LYS A 129 8.32 -4.03 3.63
C LYS A 129 9.24 -5.17 3.20
N LYS A 130 10.15 -5.55 4.08
CA LYS A 130 10.93 -6.79 3.93
C LYS A 130 9.99 -7.99 3.91
N ALA A 131 10.19 -8.88 2.98
CA ALA A 131 9.40 -10.11 2.89
C ALA A 131 9.99 -11.24 3.73
N GLU A 132 9.13 -11.94 4.43
CA GLU A 132 9.45 -13.22 5.04
C GLU A 132 9.44 -14.35 4.00
N PRO A 133 10.12 -15.49 4.25
CA PRO A 133 10.20 -16.59 3.29
C PRO A 133 8.84 -17.10 2.79
N GLN A 134 7.82 -17.09 3.64
CA GLN A 134 6.47 -17.57 3.36
C GLN A 134 5.62 -16.63 2.51
N HIS A 135 5.99 -15.36 2.37
CA HIS A 135 5.23 -14.42 1.56
C HIS A 135 5.20 -14.86 0.09
N LEU A 136 3.98 -14.94 -0.47
CA LEU A 136 3.78 -15.28 -1.89
C LEU A 136 4.16 -14.11 -2.80
N MET A 137 3.73 -12.91 -2.43
CA MET A 137 3.95 -11.69 -3.19
C MET A 137 5.19 -10.98 -2.68
N LYS A 138 6.32 -11.18 -3.35
CA LYS A 138 7.61 -10.57 -3.00
C LYS A 138 8.48 -10.40 -4.23
N TRP A 139 9.23 -9.31 -4.26
CA TRP A 139 10.06 -8.92 -5.40
C TRP A 139 11.41 -8.39 -4.96
N PRO A 140 12.44 -8.52 -5.80
CA PRO A 140 13.74 -7.89 -5.54
C PRO A 140 13.64 -6.37 -5.61
N SER A 141 14.33 -5.70 -4.70
CA SER A 141 14.45 -4.25 -4.68
C SER A 141 15.86 -3.83 -4.23
N PRO A 142 16.21 -2.54 -4.28
CA PRO A 142 17.49 -2.06 -3.76
C PRO A 142 17.68 -2.33 -2.26
N TRP A 143 16.60 -2.49 -1.50
CA TRP A 143 16.62 -2.74 -0.05
C TRP A 143 16.52 -4.21 0.32
N GLY A 144 16.46 -5.09 -0.68
CA GLY A 144 16.28 -6.53 -0.52
C GLY A 144 14.97 -7.05 -1.09
N VAL A 145 14.68 -8.32 -0.82
CA VAL A 145 13.42 -8.94 -1.23
C VAL A 145 12.29 -8.47 -0.31
N GLY A 146 11.25 -7.92 -0.91
CA GLY A 146 10.14 -7.31 -0.18
C GLY A 146 8.91 -7.06 -1.04
N PHE A 147 8.03 -6.24 -0.53
CA PHE A 147 6.81 -5.82 -1.21
C PHE A 147 6.47 -4.37 -0.85
N PRO A 148 5.69 -3.67 -1.70
CA PRO A 148 5.28 -2.30 -1.42
C PRO A 148 4.48 -2.19 -0.11
N GLY A 149 4.71 -1.12 0.63
CA GLY A 149 3.83 -0.72 1.72
C GLY A 149 2.48 -0.28 1.17
N TRP A 150 1.46 -0.37 2.01
CA TRP A 150 0.10 -0.04 1.62
C TRP A 150 -0.01 1.43 1.22
N HIS A 151 -0.77 1.72 0.17
CA HIS A 151 -1.03 3.02 -0.43
C HIS A 151 0.04 3.55 -1.40
N LEU A 152 1.29 3.13 -1.32
CA LEU A 152 2.33 3.49 -2.29
C LEU A 152 1.91 3.15 -3.72
N GLU A 153 1.24 2.01 -3.90
CA GLU A 153 0.72 1.56 -5.18
C GLU A 153 -0.31 2.53 -5.77
N CYS A 154 -1.22 3.04 -4.94
CA CYS A 154 -2.21 4.01 -5.37
C CYS A 154 -1.55 5.31 -5.82
N SER A 155 -0.58 5.80 -5.05
CA SER A 155 0.20 7.00 -5.37
C SER A 155 0.99 6.84 -6.66
N ALA A 156 1.66 5.70 -6.85
CA ALA A 156 2.44 5.42 -8.06
C ALA A 156 1.55 5.31 -9.31
N MET A 157 0.43 4.59 -9.22
CA MET A 157 -0.49 4.41 -10.34
C MET A 157 -1.24 5.69 -10.69
N SER A 158 -1.74 6.44 -9.69
CA SER A 158 -2.43 7.70 -9.94
C SER A 158 -1.49 8.73 -10.59
N THR A 159 -0.28 8.89 -10.07
CA THR A 159 0.72 9.78 -10.66
C THR A 159 1.05 9.41 -12.11
N LYS A 160 1.15 8.12 -12.41
CA LYS A 160 1.46 7.65 -13.76
C LYS A 160 0.34 7.96 -14.77
N TYR A 161 -0.91 7.75 -14.40
CA TYR A 161 -2.03 7.84 -15.34
C TYR A 161 -2.81 9.14 -15.27
N LEU A 162 -2.83 9.81 -14.13
CA LEU A 162 -3.60 11.03 -13.91
C LEU A 162 -2.69 12.26 -13.74
N GLY A 163 -1.39 12.07 -13.53
CA GLY A 163 -0.44 13.14 -13.28
C GLY A 163 -0.26 13.45 -11.79
N GLN A 164 0.51 14.51 -11.51
CA GLN A 164 0.83 14.91 -10.13
C GLN A 164 -0.37 15.49 -9.39
N THR A 165 -1.31 16.07 -10.11
CA THR A 165 -2.54 16.63 -9.58
C THR A 165 -3.72 16.06 -10.35
N PHE A 166 -4.73 15.60 -9.65
CA PHE A 166 -5.95 15.06 -10.24
C PHE A 166 -7.17 15.46 -9.40
N ASP A 167 -8.35 15.37 -9.98
CA ASP A 167 -9.55 16.03 -9.46
C ASP A 167 -10.22 15.29 -8.32
N ILE A 168 -10.25 13.95 -8.36
CA ILE A 168 -10.99 13.14 -7.39
C ILE A 168 -10.13 11.97 -6.92
N HIS A 169 -9.92 11.92 -5.59
CA HIS A 169 -9.38 10.76 -4.88
C HIS A 169 -10.45 10.19 -3.95
N GLY A 170 -10.85 8.96 -4.18
CA GLY A 170 -11.84 8.25 -3.35
C GLY A 170 -11.19 7.24 -2.41
N GLY A 171 -11.58 7.28 -1.16
CA GLY A 171 -11.17 6.33 -0.14
C GLY A 171 -12.22 6.21 0.97
N GLY A 172 -12.35 5.05 1.58
CA GLY A 172 -13.23 4.85 2.72
C GLY A 172 -12.80 5.65 3.94
N MET A 173 -13.71 5.94 4.86
CA MET A 173 -13.41 6.68 6.10
C MET A 173 -12.48 5.91 7.04
N ASP A 174 -12.47 4.59 6.95
CA ASP A 174 -11.55 3.69 7.63
C ASP A 174 -10.10 3.82 7.15
N LEU A 175 -9.92 4.32 5.93
CA LEU A 175 -8.62 4.57 5.30
C LEU A 175 -8.11 6.00 5.51
N LYS A 176 -8.78 6.80 6.34
CA LYS A 176 -8.48 8.23 6.50
C LYS A 176 -7.01 8.50 6.87
N PHE A 177 -6.42 7.66 7.72
CA PHE A 177 -5.00 7.70 8.02
C PHE A 177 -4.39 6.31 7.77
N PRO A 178 -3.26 6.22 7.04
CA PRO A 178 -2.49 7.30 6.39
C PRO A 178 -2.91 7.60 4.94
N HIS A 179 -3.94 6.97 4.39
CA HIS A 179 -4.19 6.95 2.95
C HIS A 179 -4.77 8.24 2.36
N HIS A 180 -5.29 9.14 3.16
CA HIS A 180 -5.83 10.42 2.70
C HIS A 180 -4.80 11.56 2.77
N GLU A 181 -3.55 11.28 3.18
CA GLU A 181 -2.45 12.26 3.24
C GLU A 181 -1.35 12.03 2.16
#